data_3b8f69548b8486ec4a39cd55d1f4470d
#
_entry.id   3b8f69548b8486ec4a39cd55d1f4470d
#
_cell.length_a   1.000
_cell.length_b   1.000
_cell.length_c   1.000
_cell.angle_alpha   90.00
_cell.angle_beta   90.00
_cell.angle_gamma   90.00
#
_symmetry.space_group_name_H-M   'P 1'
#
loop_
_entity.id
_entity.type
_entity.pdbx_description
1 polymer ?
#
loop_
_entity_poly.entity_id
_entity_poly.type
_entity_poly.pdbx_seq_one_letter_code
_entity_poly.pdbx_strand_id
1 'polypeptide(L)'
;MSTNDARLTARLLSACPPDAAQKAKLEDVLAKRYGRPVALSWQEDKTVSGGFRIEIGSEIIDWTAEGRLGQLKERLAALKTGGQSVIPLIRDTVRDWVPEISAREVGSVLSVADGIAYVDGLENAAYGEILLFESGIRGMVQELRGHRIGCILFGRVEEVSEGSAVYRTGRTAGIGVSDAMIGRVVDALGAPIDDAGDIPVDAYRMIESPAPGIIDRQPVNTPMQTGILSIDSMFPIGRGQRELIIGDRQTGKTSIAIDTILNQKGKDMICIYVAIGQKASSVAQIAEMLRKHGAMAYTIIVCASAGESASMQYIAPYAGASIGEYFMNKGKDVLIVYDDLSKHAIAYRALSLLLGRSPGREAYPGDVFYLHSRLLERAARLSDARGGGSMTALPIIETQAGDISAYIPTNDISITDGQIFLETDLFNAGVRPAVNVGLSVSRVGGAAQLGAVKQVAGRLRMQLAQYRELAAFSQFGMELDRATRDTVSYTHLRAHETKA
;
A
#
# COMPACT_ATOMS: atom_id res chain seq x y z
N MET A 1 -11.15 -35.46 -34.49
CA MET A 1 -12.57 -35.67 -34.87
C MET A 1 -13.38 -35.86 -33.63
N SER A 2 -14.52 -35.16 -33.57
CA SER A 2 -15.60 -35.16 -32.57
C SER A 2 -15.22 -34.66 -31.20
N THR A 3 -15.87 -33.69 -30.71
CA THR A 3 -17.16 -33.65 -30.07
C THR A 3 -17.44 -32.18 -29.66
N ASN A 4 -18.03 -31.42 -30.54
CA ASN A 4 -18.39 -30.04 -30.24
C ASN A 4 -19.91 -29.80 -30.33
N ASP A 5 -20.72 -30.86 -30.07
CA ASP A 5 -22.20 -30.88 -30.22
C ASP A 5 -22.93 -30.97 -28.88
N ALA A 6 -22.25 -30.63 -27.77
CA ALA A 6 -22.93 -30.54 -26.47
C ALA A 6 -23.76 -29.25 -26.40
N ARG A 7 -25.10 -29.39 -26.38
CA ARG A 7 -26.02 -28.29 -26.10
C ARG A 7 -25.69 -27.67 -24.73
N LEU A 8 -25.52 -26.35 -24.72
CA LEU A 8 -25.42 -25.61 -23.44
C LEU A 8 -26.79 -25.61 -22.76
N THR A 9 -26.83 -25.96 -21.48
CA THR A 9 -28.04 -25.84 -20.66
C THR A 9 -28.04 -24.50 -19.96
N ALA A 10 -29.14 -23.75 -20.11
CA ALA A 10 -29.36 -22.47 -19.44
C ALA A 10 -30.60 -22.56 -18.56
N ARG A 11 -30.57 -21.96 -17.37
CA ARG A 11 -31.74 -21.79 -16.51
C ARG A 11 -32.28 -20.36 -16.65
N LEU A 12 -33.58 -20.26 -16.93
CA LEU A 12 -34.31 -19.00 -16.94
C LEU A 12 -35.13 -18.89 -15.65
N LEU A 13 -34.83 -17.91 -14.83
CA LEU A 13 -35.50 -17.58 -13.58
C LEU A 13 -36.40 -16.35 -13.80
N SER A 14 -37.66 -16.48 -13.53
CA SER A 14 -38.66 -15.38 -13.61
C SER A 14 -39.91 -15.70 -12.81
N ALA A 15 -40.63 -14.66 -12.42
CA ALA A 15 -41.88 -14.83 -11.65
C ALA A 15 -43.03 -15.44 -12.50
N CYS A 16 -42.96 -15.32 -13.83
CA CYS A 16 -43.93 -15.87 -14.76
C CYS A 16 -43.25 -16.70 -15.84
N PRO A 17 -43.85 -17.81 -16.29
CA PRO A 17 -43.28 -18.63 -17.36
C PRO A 17 -43.24 -17.86 -18.68
N PRO A 18 -42.15 -17.95 -19.47
CA PRO A 18 -42.09 -17.36 -20.80
C PRO A 18 -43.05 -18.12 -21.74
N ASP A 19 -43.62 -17.40 -22.70
CA ASP A 19 -44.32 -18.06 -23.77
C ASP A 19 -43.35 -18.78 -24.77
N ALA A 20 -43.89 -19.64 -25.61
CA ALA A 20 -43.08 -20.46 -26.53
C ALA A 20 -42.27 -19.59 -27.53
N ALA A 21 -42.80 -18.45 -27.95
CA ALA A 21 -42.12 -17.53 -28.87
C ALA A 21 -40.98 -16.76 -28.16
N GLN A 22 -41.20 -16.33 -26.91
CA GLN A 22 -40.19 -15.69 -26.07
C GLN A 22 -39.03 -16.67 -25.80
N LYS A 23 -39.36 -17.92 -25.43
CA LYS A 23 -38.34 -18.95 -25.18
C LYS A 23 -37.49 -19.22 -26.40
N ALA A 24 -38.10 -19.42 -27.57
CA ALA A 24 -37.39 -19.68 -28.83
C ALA A 24 -36.50 -18.49 -29.25
N LYS A 25 -36.98 -17.26 -29.06
CA LYS A 25 -36.21 -16.07 -29.33
C LYS A 25 -34.99 -15.91 -28.41
N LEU A 26 -35.15 -16.24 -27.13
CA LEU A 26 -34.05 -16.22 -26.15
C LEU A 26 -33.01 -17.30 -26.48
N GLU A 27 -33.45 -18.52 -26.84
CA GLU A 27 -32.56 -19.61 -27.25
C GLU A 27 -31.77 -19.24 -28.51
N ASP A 28 -32.36 -18.56 -29.52
CA ASP A 28 -31.68 -18.10 -30.73
C ASP A 28 -30.65 -16.99 -30.43
N VAL A 29 -31.00 -16.03 -29.58
CA VAL A 29 -30.08 -14.95 -29.16
C VAL A 29 -28.89 -15.52 -28.40
N LEU A 30 -29.13 -16.43 -27.46
CA LEU A 30 -28.09 -17.09 -26.69
C LEU A 30 -27.23 -17.99 -27.57
N ALA A 31 -27.81 -18.74 -28.49
CA ALA A 31 -27.08 -19.58 -29.46
C ALA A 31 -26.12 -18.74 -30.33
N LYS A 32 -26.57 -17.56 -30.79
CA LYS A 32 -25.72 -16.62 -31.53
C LYS A 32 -24.58 -16.05 -30.68
N ARG A 33 -24.84 -15.78 -29.44
CA ARG A 33 -23.83 -15.24 -28.51
C ARG A 33 -22.75 -16.27 -28.18
N TYR A 34 -23.15 -17.50 -27.87
CA TYR A 34 -22.23 -18.56 -27.44
C TYR A 34 -21.68 -19.43 -28.59
N GLY A 35 -22.16 -19.22 -29.82
CA GLY A 35 -21.75 -20.00 -30.98
C GLY A 35 -22.16 -21.48 -30.95
N ARG A 36 -23.09 -21.86 -30.05
CA ARG A 36 -23.57 -23.21 -29.79
C ARG A 36 -25.07 -23.22 -29.48
N PRO A 37 -25.79 -24.31 -29.79
CA PRO A 37 -27.18 -24.46 -29.40
C PRO A 37 -27.37 -24.42 -27.90
N VAL A 38 -28.29 -23.57 -27.40
CA VAL A 38 -28.65 -23.44 -25.99
C VAL A 38 -30.02 -24.02 -25.73
N ALA A 39 -30.15 -24.84 -24.71
CA ALA A 39 -31.42 -25.36 -24.24
C ALA A 39 -31.86 -24.62 -22.95
N LEU A 40 -32.98 -23.95 -22.99
CA LEU A 40 -33.49 -23.11 -21.90
C LEU A 40 -34.49 -23.93 -21.05
N SER A 41 -34.16 -24.07 -19.74
CA SER A 41 -35.08 -24.61 -18.74
C SER A 41 -35.62 -23.47 -17.90
N TRP A 42 -36.92 -23.37 -17.76
CA TRP A 42 -37.56 -22.38 -16.90
C TRP A 42 -37.76 -22.89 -15.47
N GLN A 43 -37.49 -22.02 -14.52
CA GLN A 43 -37.77 -22.25 -13.10
C GLN A 43 -38.44 -20.99 -12.53
N GLU A 44 -39.54 -21.20 -11.78
CA GLU A 44 -40.25 -20.10 -11.09
C GLU A 44 -39.36 -19.56 -9.95
N ASP A 45 -39.16 -18.24 -9.96
CA ASP A 45 -38.54 -17.53 -8.85
C ASP A 45 -39.33 -16.24 -8.56
N LYS A 46 -40.06 -16.26 -7.42
CA LYS A 46 -40.92 -15.15 -6.98
C LYS A 46 -40.14 -13.95 -6.45
N THR A 47 -38.83 -14.10 -6.19
CA THR A 47 -37.97 -13.01 -5.75
C THR A 47 -37.55 -12.12 -6.94
N VAL A 48 -37.63 -12.66 -8.16
CA VAL A 48 -37.30 -11.89 -9.39
C VAL A 48 -38.45 -10.95 -9.73
N SER A 49 -38.26 -9.66 -9.41
CA SER A 49 -39.21 -8.62 -9.74
C SER A 49 -38.90 -7.94 -11.08
N GLY A 50 -39.87 -7.92 -12.00
CA GLY A 50 -39.83 -7.10 -13.21
C GLY A 50 -38.73 -7.44 -14.20
N GLY A 51 -38.70 -8.67 -14.72
CA GLY A 51 -37.74 -9.13 -15.71
C GLY A 51 -37.41 -10.59 -15.59
N PHE A 52 -36.20 -10.97 -15.94
CA PHE A 52 -35.71 -12.34 -15.88
C PHE A 52 -34.21 -12.40 -15.57
N ARG A 53 -33.79 -13.55 -15.06
CA ARG A 53 -32.38 -13.91 -14.88
C ARG A 53 -32.10 -15.19 -15.66
N ILE A 54 -31.01 -15.25 -16.40
CA ILE A 54 -30.57 -16.45 -17.11
C ILE A 54 -29.22 -16.87 -16.55
N GLU A 55 -29.11 -18.11 -16.13
CA GLU A 55 -27.88 -18.73 -15.63
C GLU A 55 -27.37 -19.74 -16.66
N ILE A 56 -26.11 -19.57 -17.10
CA ILE A 56 -25.44 -20.47 -18.06
C ILE A 56 -24.04 -20.77 -17.54
N GLY A 57 -23.86 -21.96 -16.95
CA GLY A 57 -22.61 -22.29 -16.27
C GLY A 57 -22.32 -21.32 -15.14
N SER A 58 -21.20 -20.61 -15.18
CA SER A 58 -20.80 -19.56 -14.23
C SER A 58 -21.29 -18.15 -14.63
N GLU A 59 -21.92 -17.99 -15.79
CA GLU A 59 -22.39 -16.69 -16.27
C GLU A 59 -23.84 -16.44 -15.89
N ILE A 60 -24.14 -15.26 -15.39
CA ILE A 60 -25.50 -14.78 -15.12
C ILE A 60 -25.79 -13.56 -15.99
N ILE A 61 -26.91 -13.63 -16.71
CA ILE A 61 -27.52 -12.49 -17.40
C ILE A 61 -28.67 -11.99 -16.57
N ASP A 62 -28.47 -10.88 -15.86
CA ASP A 62 -29.49 -10.32 -14.97
C ASP A 62 -30.21 -9.15 -15.66
N TRP A 63 -31.46 -9.38 -16.03
CA TRP A 63 -32.37 -8.38 -16.61
C TRP A 63 -33.54 -8.06 -15.68
N THR A 64 -33.35 -8.29 -14.38
CA THR A 64 -34.33 -7.93 -13.35
C THR A 64 -34.39 -6.42 -13.16
N ALA A 65 -35.43 -5.92 -12.48
CA ALA A 65 -35.51 -4.51 -12.12
C ALA A 65 -34.32 -4.07 -11.24
N GLU A 66 -33.90 -4.93 -10.31
CA GLU A 66 -32.74 -4.69 -9.44
C GLU A 66 -31.42 -4.68 -10.22
N GLY A 67 -31.20 -5.63 -11.12
CA GLY A 67 -30.01 -5.67 -11.97
C GLY A 67 -29.88 -4.41 -12.85
N ARG A 68 -30.99 -3.95 -13.43
CA ARG A 68 -31.02 -2.71 -14.21
C ARG A 68 -30.78 -1.48 -13.35
N LEU A 69 -31.35 -1.39 -12.16
CA LEU A 69 -31.05 -0.32 -11.21
C LEU A 69 -29.61 -0.30 -10.75
N GLY A 70 -29.01 -1.50 -10.56
CA GLY A 70 -27.57 -1.63 -10.26
C GLY A 70 -26.69 -1.03 -11.36
N GLN A 71 -26.96 -1.36 -12.63
CA GLN A 71 -26.25 -0.77 -13.78
C GLN A 71 -26.40 0.76 -13.83
N LEU A 72 -27.61 1.27 -13.54
CA LEU A 72 -27.83 2.72 -13.49
C LEU A 72 -27.03 3.38 -12.35
N LYS A 73 -27.02 2.79 -11.17
CA LYS A 73 -26.21 3.27 -10.04
C LYS A 73 -24.72 3.31 -10.38
N GLU A 74 -24.18 2.27 -10.99
CA GLU A 74 -22.78 2.23 -11.44
C GLU A 74 -22.47 3.34 -12.45
N ARG A 75 -23.38 3.60 -13.40
CA ARG A 75 -23.21 4.65 -14.41
C ARG A 75 -23.30 6.04 -13.80
N LEU A 76 -24.20 6.26 -12.84
CA LEU A 76 -24.29 7.52 -12.10
C LEU A 76 -23.06 7.76 -11.21
N ALA A 77 -22.54 6.73 -10.58
CA ALA A 77 -21.31 6.81 -9.77
C ALA A 77 -20.05 7.10 -10.62
N ALA A 78 -20.08 6.73 -11.91
CA ALA A 78 -18.99 7.01 -12.85
C ALA A 78 -19.02 8.43 -13.45
N LEU A 79 -20.05 9.24 -13.16
CA LEU A 79 -20.15 10.63 -13.66
C LEU A 79 -19.10 11.51 -12.95
N LYS A 80 -18.20 12.09 -13.74
CA LYS A 80 -17.23 13.08 -13.25
C LYS A 80 -17.93 14.44 -13.11
N THR A 81 -18.06 14.92 -11.89
CA THR A 81 -18.61 16.25 -11.58
C THR A 81 -17.51 17.30 -11.66
N GLY A 82 -17.25 17.80 -12.84
CA GLY A 82 -16.36 18.95 -13.04
C GLY A 82 -17.14 20.26 -12.90
N GLY A 83 -17.36 20.74 -11.67
CA GLY A 83 -17.79 22.13 -11.42
C GLY A 83 -19.14 22.62 -11.98
N GLN A 84 -19.88 21.77 -12.65
CA GLN A 84 -21.23 22.11 -13.21
C GLN A 84 -22.34 21.53 -12.33
N SER A 85 -23.53 22.14 -12.39
CA SER A 85 -24.71 21.67 -11.66
C SER A 85 -24.96 20.17 -11.94
N VAL A 86 -24.94 19.36 -10.90
CA VAL A 86 -25.05 17.88 -10.98
C VAL A 86 -26.43 17.43 -11.50
N ILE A 87 -27.49 18.24 -11.26
CA ILE A 87 -28.86 17.88 -11.54
C ILE A 87 -29.15 17.70 -13.06
N PRO A 88 -28.70 18.58 -13.98
CA PRO A 88 -28.87 18.34 -15.39
C PRO A 88 -28.13 17.09 -15.89
N LEU A 89 -26.93 16.86 -15.40
CA LEU A 89 -26.09 15.71 -15.78
C LEU A 89 -26.73 14.37 -15.37
N ILE A 90 -27.29 14.31 -14.18
CA ILE A 90 -28.05 13.14 -13.69
C ILE A 90 -29.31 12.95 -14.54
N ARG A 91 -30.07 14.02 -14.83
CA ARG A 91 -31.29 13.96 -15.63
C ARG A 91 -31.02 13.44 -17.03
N ASP A 92 -29.99 13.94 -17.71
CA ASP A 92 -29.63 13.52 -19.07
C ASP A 92 -29.11 12.06 -19.06
N THR A 93 -28.28 11.68 -18.08
CA THR A 93 -27.82 10.30 -17.93
C THR A 93 -28.96 9.31 -17.70
N VAL A 94 -29.97 9.69 -16.89
CA VAL A 94 -31.14 8.82 -16.62
C VAL A 94 -32.06 8.78 -17.85
N ARG A 95 -32.24 9.92 -18.58
CA ARG A 95 -33.10 9.96 -19.75
C ARG A 95 -32.53 9.16 -20.92
N ASP A 96 -31.20 9.23 -21.14
CA ASP A 96 -30.53 8.59 -22.26
C ASP A 96 -30.01 7.20 -21.91
N TRP A 97 -30.33 6.70 -20.69
CA TRP A 97 -29.88 5.40 -20.25
C TRP A 97 -30.67 4.28 -20.90
N VAL A 98 -29.95 3.41 -21.57
CA VAL A 98 -30.45 2.12 -22.09
C VAL A 98 -29.72 1.02 -21.34
N PRO A 99 -30.46 0.13 -20.65
CA PRO A 99 -29.83 -0.98 -19.97
C PRO A 99 -29.19 -1.93 -20.97
N GLU A 100 -27.96 -2.36 -20.68
CA GLU A 100 -27.23 -3.32 -21.52
C GLU A 100 -27.36 -4.73 -20.97
N ILE A 101 -27.65 -5.71 -21.84
CA ILE A 101 -27.62 -7.13 -21.46
C ILE A 101 -26.15 -7.56 -21.40
N SER A 102 -25.58 -7.49 -20.20
CA SER A 102 -24.23 -8.00 -19.92
C SER A 102 -24.32 -9.32 -19.15
N ALA A 103 -23.60 -10.34 -19.60
CA ALA A 103 -23.36 -11.52 -18.78
C ALA A 103 -22.27 -11.17 -17.76
N ARG A 104 -22.54 -11.42 -16.50
CA ARG A 104 -21.55 -11.33 -15.40
C ARG A 104 -21.19 -12.73 -14.97
N GLU A 105 -19.91 -12.96 -14.77
CA GLU A 105 -19.43 -14.20 -14.19
C GLU A 105 -19.68 -14.16 -12.68
N VAL A 106 -20.33 -15.18 -12.17
CA VAL A 106 -20.70 -15.30 -10.76
C VAL A 106 -20.12 -16.57 -10.21
N GLY A 107 -19.36 -16.42 -9.14
CA GLY A 107 -18.86 -17.54 -8.35
C GLY A 107 -19.65 -17.73 -7.06
N SER A 108 -19.30 -18.77 -6.34
CA SER A 108 -19.81 -19.03 -5.00
C SER A 108 -18.67 -19.21 -3.99
N VAL A 109 -18.90 -18.82 -2.76
CA VAL A 109 -17.94 -19.02 -1.66
C VAL A 109 -17.93 -20.49 -1.28
N LEU A 110 -16.77 -21.15 -1.40
CA LEU A 110 -16.57 -22.53 -0.96
C LEU A 110 -16.31 -22.64 0.54
N SER A 111 -15.52 -21.71 1.07
CA SER A 111 -15.20 -21.64 2.51
C SER A 111 -14.66 -20.26 2.83
N VAL A 112 -14.84 -19.84 4.08
CA VAL A 112 -14.32 -18.58 4.60
C VAL A 112 -13.75 -18.81 6.00
N ALA A 113 -12.52 -18.33 6.24
CA ALA A 113 -11.87 -18.35 7.54
C ALA A 113 -10.77 -17.30 7.62
N ASP A 114 -10.60 -16.67 8.78
CA ASP A 114 -9.44 -15.81 9.13
C ASP A 114 -9.09 -14.73 8.10
N GLY A 115 -10.09 -14.13 7.44
CA GLY A 115 -9.88 -13.08 6.44
C GLY A 115 -9.59 -13.58 5.03
N ILE A 116 -9.72 -14.89 4.79
CA ILE A 116 -9.58 -15.51 3.46
C ILE A 116 -10.88 -16.18 3.06
N ALA A 117 -11.28 -15.99 1.82
CA ALA A 117 -12.36 -16.74 1.19
C ALA A 117 -11.81 -17.53 0.01
N TYR A 118 -12.27 -18.78 -0.10
CA TYR A 118 -12.07 -19.56 -1.31
C TYR A 118 -13.35 -19.55 -2.11
N VAL A 119 -13.22 -19.25 -3.41
CA VAL A 119 -14.32 -19.06 -4.35
C VAL A 119 -14.16 -20.02 -5.51
N ASP A 120 -15.27 -20.54 -6.01
CA ASP A 120 -15.35 -21.34 -7.24
C ASP A 120 -16.22 -20.65 -8.29
N GLY A 121 -16.07 -21.03 -9.57
CA GLY A 121 -16.94 -20.58 -10.65
C GLY A 121 -16.54 -19.24 -11.30
N LEU A 122 -15.38 -18.69 -11.01
CA LEU A 122 -14.86 -17.47 -11.64
C LEU A 122 -13.64 -17.81 -12.52
N GLU A 123 -13.88 -18.43 -13.68
CA GLU A 123 -12.81 -18.98 -14.54
C GLU A 123 -11.88 -17.91 -15.13
N ASN A 124 -12.38 -16.70 -15.33
CA ASN A 124 -11.63 -15.60 -15.92
C ASN A 124 -11.08 -14.61 -14.89
N ALA A 125 -11.12 -14.91 -13.60
CA ALA A 125 -10.58 -14.03 -12.55
C ALA A 125 -9.07 -13.85 -12.70
N ALA A 126 -8.59 -12.62 -12.54
CA ALA A 126 -7.18 -12.27 -12.62
C ALA A 126 -6.55 -12.11 -11.23
N TYR A 127 -5.25 -12.39 -11.11
CA TYR A 127 -4.49 -12.08 -9.89
C TYR A 127 -4.56 -10.57 -9.58
N GLY A 128 -4.83 -10.21 -8.33
CA GLY A 128 -4.99 -8.82 -7.90
C GLY A 128 -6.34 -8.20 -8.25
N GLU A 129 -7.27 -8.95 -8.90
CA GLU A 129 -8.62 -8.45 -9.19
C GLU A 129 -9.43 -8.32 -7.91
N ILE A 130 -10.25 -7.26 -7.83
CA ILE A 130 -11.23 -7.08 -6.76
C ILE A 130 -12.50 -7.85 -7.08
N LEU A 131 -12.91 -8.70 -6.16
CA LEU A 131 -14.20 -9.38 -6.15
C LEU A 131 -15.15 -8.67 -5.19
N LEU A 132 -16.43 -8.64 -5.54
CA LEU A 132 -17.50 -8.12 -4.70
C LEU A 132 -18.36 -9.29 -4.20
N PHE A 133 -18.41 -9.47 -2.90
CA PHE A 133 -19.24 -10.47 -2.25
C PHE A 133 -20.67 -9.95 -2.10
N GLU A 134 -21.65 -10.85 -2.01
CA GLU A 134 -23.07 -10.52 -1.88
C GLU A 134 -23.35 -9.61 -0.67
N SER A 135 -22.60 -9.76 0.41
CA SER A 135 -22.65 -8.90 1.60
C SER A 135 -22.14 -7.46 1.35
N GLY A 136 -21.60 -7.14 0.17
CA GLY A 136 -20.95 -5.87 -0.12
C GLY A 136 -19.48 -5.80 0.25
N ILE A 137 -18.93 -6.82 0.90
CA ILE A 137 -17.51 -6.92 1.23
C ILE A 137 -16.71 -7.06 -0.06
N ARG A 138 -15.53 -6.45 -0.08
CA ARG A 138 -14.58 -6.58 -1.17
C ARG A 138 -13.49 -7.57 -0.79
N GLY A 139 -13.02 -8.33 -1.76
CA GLY A 139 -11.85 -9.19 -1.61
C GLY A 139 -10.90 -9.03 -2.80
N MET A 140 -9.64 -9.33 -2.60
CA MET A 140 -8.63 -9.31 -3.65
C MET A 140 -8.14 -10.72 -3.93
N VAL A 141 -8.09 -11.10 -5.19
CA VAL A 141 -7.57 -12.40 -5.64
C VAL A 141 -6.07 -12.47 -5.38
N GLN A 142 -5.65 -13.48 -4.60
CA GLN A 142 -4.24 -13.72 -4.25
C GLN A 142 -3.74 -15.10 -4.66
N GLU A 143 -4.65 -15.97 -5.05
CA GLU A 143 -4.32 -17.32 -5.49
C GLU A 143 -5.28 -17.80 -6.57
N LEU A 144 -4.72 -18.46 -7.59
CA LEU A 144 -5.45 -19.09 -8.67
C LEU A 144 -4.98 -20.53 -8.78
N ARG A 145 -5.82 -21.50 -8.35
CA ARG A 145 -5.52 -22.95 -8.44
C ARG A 145 -6.65 -23.67 -9.13
N GLY A 146 -6.53 -23.86 -10.43
CA GLY A 146 -7.58 -24.49 -11.24
C GLY A 146 -8.88 -23.71 -11.14
N HIS A 147 -9.95 -24.33 -10.63
CA HIS A 147 -11.24 -23.67 -10.42
C HIS A 147 -11.35 -22.96 -9.08
N ARG A 148 -10.41 -23.18 -8.15
CA ARG A 148 -10.42 -22.59 -6.81
C ARG A 148 -9.60 -21.31 -6.77
N ILE A 149 -10.22 -20.24 -6.32
CA ILE A 149 -9.64 -18.91 -6.20
C ILE A 149 -9.53 -18.57 -4.73
N GLY A 150 -8.33 -18.23 -4.26
CA GLY A 150 -8.07 -17.72 -2.92
C GLY A 150 -8.09 -16.20 -2.89
N CYS A 151 -8.96 -15.61 -2.06
CA CYS A 151 -9.14 -14.18 -1.92
C CYS A 151 -8.85 -13.73 -0.50
N ILE A 152 -8.13 -12.62 -0.33
CA ILE A 152 -8.05 -11.92 0.94
C ILE A 152 -9.21 -10.94 1.04
N LEU A 153 -9.89 -10.90 2.18
CA LEU A 153 -11.07 -10.08 2.40
C LEU A 153 -10.70 -8.74 3.06
N PHE A 154 -11.40 -7.68 2.67
CA PHE A 154 -11.28 -6.34 3.23
C PHE A 154 -12.56 -6.00 4.00
N GLY A 155 -12.55 -6.16 5.32
CA GLY A 155 -13.70 -5.89 6.16
C GLY A 155 -14.00 -7.01 7.15
N ARG A 156 -15.25 -7.08 7.59
CA ARG A 156 -15.71 -8.06 8.58
C ARG A 156 -15.98 -9.40 7.90
N VAL A 157 -15.15 -10.37 8.22
CA VAL A 157 -15.22 -11.73 7.64
C VAL A 157 -16.54 -12.42 7.98
N GLU A 158 -17.11 -12.10 9.13
CA GLU A 158 -18.36 -12.69 9.66
C GLU A 158 -19.59 -12.40 8.78
N GLU A 159 -19.48 -11.40 7.90
CA GLU A 159 -20.57 -11.05 6.96
C GLU A 159 -20.53 -11.85 5.66
N VAL A 160 -19.53 -12.70 5.46
CA VAL A 160 -19.40 -13.59 4.28
C VAL A 160 -19.76 -15.00 4.68
N SER A 161 -20.72 -15.60 3.99
CA SER A 161 -21.20 -16.96 4.26
C SER A 161 -20.79 -17.93 3.14
N GLU A 162 -20.61 -19.21 3.49
CA GLU A 162 -20.44 -20.27 2.49
C GLU A 162 -21.67 -20.36 1.59
N GLY A 163 -21.46 -20.58 0.32
CA GLY A 163 -22.51 -20.63 -0.70
C GLY A 163 -22.99 -19.25 -1.19
N SER A 164 -22.57 -18.13 -0.55
CA SER A 164 -22.96 -16.80 -1.02
C SER A 164 -22.34 -16.46 -2.37
N ALA A 165 -23.02 -15.58 -3.13
CA ALA A 165 -22.58 -15.19 -4.46
C ALA A 165 -21.39 -14.23 -4.42
N VAL A 166 -20.50 -14.38 -5.41
CA VAL A 166 -19.32 -13.52 -5.59
C VAL A 166 -19.27 -13.04 -7.04
N TYR A 167 -19.05 -11.75 -7.21
CA TYR A 167 -19.06 -11.08 -8.50
C TYR A 167 -17.68 -10.54 -8.85
N ARG A 168 -17.27 -10.72 -10.11
CA ARG A 168 -16.09 -10.06 -10.64
C ARG A 168 -16.36 -8.57 -10.87
N THR A 169 -15.39 -7.74 -10.53
CA THR A 169 -15.44 -6.31 -10.86
C THR A 169 -14.71 -5.96 -12.16
N GLY A 170 -13.85 -6.87 -12.66
CA GLY A 170 -12.96 -6.61 -13.80
C GLY A 170 -11.90 -5.54 -13.51
N ARG A 171 -11.71 -5.15 -12.25
CA ARG A 171 -10.77 -4.09 -11.84
C ARG A 171 -9.74 -4.67 -10.89
N THR A 172 -8.48 -4.36 -11.14
CA THR A 172 -7.39 -4.61 -10.19
C THR A 172 -7.55 -3.73 -8.96
N ALA A 173 -7.05 -4.22 -7.83
CA ALA A 173 -7.05 -3.48 -6.57
C ALA A 173 -6.39 -2.10 -6.73
N GLY A 174 -7.06 -1.08 -6.28
CA GLY A 174 -6.62 0.30 -6.42
C GLY A 174 -7.26 1.21 -5.38
N ILE A 175 -6.76 2.44 -5.33
CA ILE A 175 -7.18 3.47 -4.40
C ILE A 175 -7.58 4.73 -5.16
N GLY A 176 -8.65 5.38 -4.71
CA GLY A 176 -9.02 6.72 -5.16
C GLY A 176 -8.02 7.74 -4.61
N VAL A 177 -7.54 8.64 -5.45
CA VAL A 177 -6.56 9.66 -5.07
C VAL A 177 -7.00 11.05 -5.51
N SER A 178 -6.67 12.06 -4.71
CA SER A 178 -6.90 13.47 -5.03
C SER A 178 -6.01 14.39 -4.19
N ASP A 179 -5.94 15.65 -4.57
CA ASP A 179 -5.24 16.68 -3.78
C ASP A 179 -5.94 16.93 -2.41
N ALA A 180 -7.24 16.63 -2.32
CA ALA A 180 -8.02 16.75 -1.09
C ALA A 180 -7.64 15.73 0.00
N MET A 181 -6.78 14.76 -0.29
CA MET A 181 -6.24 13.83 0.70
C MET A 181 -5.21 14.51 1.63
N ILE A 182 -4.63 15.64 1.24
CA ILE A 182 -3.67 16.36 2.08
C ILE A 182 -4.38 16.84 3.35
N GLY A 183 -3.79 16.57 4.50
CA GLY A 183 -4.36 16.91 5.80
C GLY A 183 -5.28 15.86 6.40
N ARG A 184 -5.56 14.77 5.68
CA ARG A 184 -6.53 13.74 6.05
C ARG A 184 -5.87 12.50 6.63
N VAL A 185 -6.65 11.76 7.41
CA VAL A 185 -6.31 10.42 7.89
C VAL A 185 -7.25 9.43 7.20
N VAL A 186 -6.66 8.49 6.47
CA VAL A 186 -7.40 7.50 5.69
C VAL A 186 -7.00 6.07 6.08
N ASP A 187 -7.89 5.12 5.80
CA ASP A 187 -7.57 3.70 5.91
C ASP A 187 -6.76 3.19 4.70
N ALA A 188 -6.43 1.91 4.68
CA ALA A 188 -5.69 1.28 3.60
C ALA A 188 -6.48 1.19 2.27
N LEU A 189 -7.77 1.44 2.26
CA LEU A 189 -8.64 1.51 1.07
C LEU A 189 -8.87 2.96 0.59
N GLY A 190 -8.34 3.96 1.33
CA GLY A 190 -8.51 5.38 1.05
C GLY A 190 -9.78 5.99 1.62
N ALA A 191 -10.53 5.25 2.44
CA ALA A 191 -11.68 5.81 3.12
C ALA A 191 -11.25 6.71 4.29
N PRO A 192 -11.86 7.89 4.49
CA PRO A 192 -11.51 8.79 5.59
C PRO A 192 -11.94 8.18 6.93
N ILE A 193 -11.05 8.29 7.93
CA ILE A 193 -11.28 7.84 9.32
C ILE A 193 -11.09 8.97 10.34
N ASP A 194 -11.12 10.21 9.87
CA ASP A 194 -10.87 11.42 10.66
C ASP A 194 -12.13 12.26 10.92
N ASP A 195 -13.32 11.72 10.65
CA ASP A 195 -14.64 12.36 10.80
C ASP A 195 -14.78 13.71 10.06
N ALA A 196 -13.88 14.03 9.11
CA ALA A 196 -13.91 15.28 8.36
C ALA A 196 -14.70 15.20 7.03
N GLY A 197 -15.53 14.17 6.88
CA GLY A 197 -16.38 13.94 5.69
C GLY A 197 -15.65 13.25 4.54
N ASP A 198 -16.38 12.98 3.46
CA ASP A 198 -15.88 12.25 2.29
C ASP A 198 -14.79 13.02 1.55
N ILE A 199 -13.87 12.29 0.94
CA ILE A 199 -12.79 12.83 0.11
C ILE A 199 -13.17 12.67 -1.35
N PRO A 200 -13.25 13.77 -2.14
CA PRO A 200 -13.49 13.67 -3.57
C PRO A 200 -12.34 12.93 -4.25
N VAL A 201 -12.66 12.08 -5.22
CA VAL A 201 -11.67 11.27 -5.96
C VAL A 201 -11.45 11.89 -7.33
N ASP A 202 -10.22 12.29 -7.64
CA ASP A 202 -9.82 12.83 -8.95
C ASP A 202 -9.39 11.74 -9.92
N ALA A 203 -8.70 10.71 -9.40
CA ALA A 203 -8.18 9.60 -10.18
C ALA A 203 -8.19 8.30 -9.37
N TYR A 204 -8.16 7.18 -10.10
CA TYR A 204 -8.00 5.84 -9.51
C TYR A 204 -6.63 5.29 -9.88
N ARG A 205 -5.86 4.86 -8.89
CA ARG A 205 -4.53 4.27 -9.09
C ARG A 205 -4.49 2.85 -8.55
N MET A 206 -3.87 1.95 -9.32
CA MET A 206 -3.62 0.58 -8.84
C MET A 206 -2.69 0.60 -7.63
N ILE A 207 -2.99 -0.18 -6.60
CA ILE A 207 -2.12 -0.30 -5.43
C ILE A 207 -0.81 -1.01 -5.76
N GLU A 208 -0.84 -2.00 -6.65
CA GLU A 208 0.36 -2.63 -7.20
C GLU A 208 0.64 -2.05 -8.59
N SER A 209 1.61 -1.15 -8.66
CA SER A 209 2.10 -0.53 -9.90
C SER A 209 3.56 -0.91 -10.11
N PRO A 210 4.00 -1.09 -11.36
CA PRO A 210 5.42 -1.30 -11.65
C PRO A 210 6.23 -0.06 -11.25
N ALA A 211 7.43 -0.29 -10.75
CA ALA A 211 8.37 0.78 -10.45
C ALA A 211 8.79 1.54 -11.74
N PRO A 212 9.16 2.83 -11.64
CA PRO A 212 9.70 3.58 -12.77
C PRO A 212 10.89 2.86 -13.40
N GLY A 213 10.94 2.82 -14.74
CA GLY A 213 12.04 2.21 -15.49
C GLY A 213 13.36 2.99 -15.33
N ILE A 214 14.46 2.41 -15.80
CA ILE A 214 15.79 3.03 -15.69
C ILE A 214 15.84 4.37 -16.44
N ILE A 215 15.23 4.46 -17.61
CA ILE A 215 15.20 5.67 -18.45
C ILE A 215 14.32 6.77 -17.82
N ASP A 216 13.34 6.38 -17.01
CA ASP A 216 12.40 7.28 -16.33
C ASP A 216 13.02 7.94 -15.09
N ARG A 217 14.20 7.49 -14.65
CA ARG A 217 14.89 7.97 -13.43
C ARG A 217 16.01 8.96 -13.77
N GLN A 218 16.29 9.83 -12.82
CA GLN A 218 17.49 10.68 -12.83
C GLN A 218 18.27 10.52 -11.51
N PRO A 219 19.56 10.91 -11.49
CA PRO A 219 20.39 10.79 -10.29
C PRO A 219 19.85 11.58 -9.11
N VAL A 220 19.99 11.00 -7.91
CA VAL A 220 19.62 11.62 -6.65
C VAL A 220 20.74 12.57 -6.20
N ASN A 221 20.53 13.87 -6.35
CA ASN A 221 21.52 14.92 -6.04
C ASN A 221 20.94 16.13 -5.29
N THR A 222 19.64 16.08 -4.93
CA THR A 222 18.97 17.14 -4.19
C THR A 222 18.79 16.69 -2.74
N PRO A 223 19.25 17.46 -1.74
CA PRO A 223 19.12 17.04 -0.35
C PRO A 223 17.67 17.00 0.14
N MET A 224 17.33 15.96 0.88
CA MET A 224 16.14 15.87 1.72
C MET A 224 16.61 16.05 3.17
N GLN A 225 16.45 17.26 3.71
CA GLN A 225 16.91 17.59 5.04
C GLN A 225 15.99 17.00 6.12
N THR A 226 16.57 16.17 6.99
CA THR A 226 15.82 15.61 8.13
C THR A 226 15.66 16.61 9.27
N GLY A 227 16.55 17.61 9.34
CA GLY A 227 16.65 18.53 10.47
C GLY A 227 17.43 17.95 11.65
N ILE A 228 17.93 16.75 11.53
CA ILE A 228 18.71 16.04 12.54
C ILE A 228 20.19 16.13 12.13
N LEU A 229 20.97 16.89 12.89
CA LEU A 229 22.35 17.22 12.56
C LEU A 229 23.21 15.98 12.30
N SER A 230 23.10 14.94 13.12
CA SER A 230 23.86 13.70 12.98
C SER A 230 23.57 12.96 11.67
N ILE A 231 22.31 13.01 11.20
CA ILE A 231 21.89 12.38 9.95
C ILE A 231 22.34 13.25 8.77
N ASP A 232 21.93 14.51 8.74
CA ASP A 232 22.17 15.42 7.61
C ASP A 232 23.67 15.64 7.35
N SER A 233 24.52 15.55 8.41
CA SER A 233 25.96 15.70 8.27
C SER A 233 26.69 14.41 7.86
N MET A 234 26.32 13.25 8.43
CA MET A 234 27.07 12.01 8.27
C MET A 234 26.43 11.00 7.30
N PHE A 235 25.11 11.02 7.20
CA PHE A 235 24.31 10.07 6.42
C PHE A 235 23.22 10.82 5.62
N PRO A 236 23.61 11.78 4.77
CA PRO A 236 22.65 12.63 4.08
C PRO A 236 21.72 11.83 3.19
N ILE A 237 20.46 12.23 3.20
CA ILE A 237 19.40 11.62 2.40
C ILE A 237 19.08 12.54 1.23
N GLY A 238 18.90 11.97 0.05
CA GLY A 238 18.50 12.69 -1.15
C GLY A 238 17.04 12.49 -1.52
N ARG A 239 16.44 13.46 -2.22
CA ARG A 239 15.10 13.35 -2.75
C ARG A 239 15.01 12.24 -3.80
N GLY A 240 14.20 11.22 -3.53
CA GLY A 240 14.11 10.00 -4.35
C GLY A 240 14.94 8.82 -3.84
N GLN A 241 15.62 8.96 -2.69
CA GLN A 241 16.39 7.89 -2.06
C GLN A 241 15.49 7.03 -1.15
N ARG A 242 15.90 5.78 -0.95
CA ARG A 242 15.35 4.85 0.05
C ARG A 242 16.35 4.71 1.18
N GLU A 243 16.04 5.25 2.35
CA GLU A 243 16.93 5.17 3.52
C GLU A 243 16.22 4.44 4.65
N LEU A 244 16.75 3.29 5.04
CA LEU A 244 16.19 2.43 6.06
C LEU A 244 16.47 3.01 7.45
N ILE A 245 15.46 3.06 8.32
CA ILE A 245 15.63 3.33 9.75
C ILE A 245 15.45 2.01 10.50
N ILE A 246 16.51 1.51 11.11
CA ILE A 246 16.54 0.18 11.69
C ILE A 246 17.06 0.21 13.13
N GLY A 247 16.50 -0.61 14.01
CA GLY A 247 16.90 -0.74 15.41
C GLY A 247 15.84 -1.39 16.28
N ASP A 248 16.15 -1.65 17.53
CA ASP A 248 15.26 -2.28 18.49
C ASP A 248 14.05 -1.39 18.85
N ARG A 249 13.10 -1.97 19.58
CA ARG A 249 11.95 -1.23 20.12
C ARG A 249 12.41 -0.05 20.97
N GLN A 250 11.67 1.08 20.85
CA GLN A 250 11.88 2.27 21.67
C GLN A 250 13.24 2.97 21.52
N THR A 251 13.99 2.71 20.45
CA THR A 251 15.26 3.39 20.15
C THR A 251 15.09 4.75 19.46
N GLY A 252 13.84 5.16 19.18
CA GLY A 252 13.55 6.47 18.58
C GLY A 252 13.33 6.47 17.07
N LYS A 253 13.09 5.30 16.43
CA LYS A 253 12.85 5.18 14.97
C LYS A 253 11.71 6.08 14.49
N THR A 254 10.53 5.94 15.09
CA THR A 254 9.35 6.76 14.79
C THR A 254 9.60 8.25 15.04
N SER A 255 10.35 8.60 16.12
CA SER A 255 10.68 10.00 16.43
C SER A 255 11.51 10.64 15.31
N ILE A 256 12.53 9.94 14.79
CA ILE A 256 13.32 10.43 13.65
C ILE A 256 12.43 10.67 12.42
N ALA A 257 11.51 9.75 12.12
CA ALA A 257 10.60 9.89 10.99
C ALA A 257 9.65 11.10 11.16
N ILE A 258 9.09 11.28 12.36
CA ILE A 258 8.19 12.40 12.67
C ILE A 258 8.95 13.73 12.63
N ASP A 259 10.13 13.81 13.25
CA ASP A 259 10.97 15.02 13.21
C ASP A 259 11.35 15.38 11.77
N THR A 260 11.62 14.38 10.93
CA THR A 260 11.86 14.58 9.51
C THR A 260 10.64 15.16 8.80
N ILE A 261 9.42 14.67 9.09
CA ILE A 261 8.17 15.24 8.56
C ILE A 261 8.00 16.70 9.03
N LEU A 262 8.18 16.96 10.32
CA LEU A 262 8.06 18.32 10.89
C LEU A 262 9.02 19.31 10.23
N ASN A 263 10.23 18.84 9.89
CA ASN A 263 11.25 19.67 9.24
C ASN A 263 10.95 19.96 7.75
N GLN A 264 9.94 19.35 7.13
CA GLN A 264 9.56 19.65 5.74
C GLN A 264 8.70 20.91 5.60
N LYS A 265 8.32 21.56 6.68
CA LYS A 265 7.55 22.81 6.65
C LYS A 265 8.23 23.86 5.76
N GLY A 266 7.53 24.33 4.74
CA GLY A 266 8.03 25.35 3.80
C GLY A 266 9.06 24.85 2.77
N LYS A 267 9.26 23.53 2.62
CA LYS A 267 10.21 22.94 1.68
C LYS A 267 9.55 22.33 0.43
N ASP A 268 8.28 22.66 0.17
CA ASP A 268 7.47 22.15 -0.96
C ASP A 268 7.51 20.63 -1.10
N MET A 269 7.33 19.94 0.04
CA MET A 269 7.33 18.49 0.12
C MET A 269 6.01 17.99 0.70
N ILE A 270 5.39 17.01 0.05
CA ILE A 270 4.21 16.32 0.56
C ILE A 270 4.68 15.11 1.35
N CYS A 271 4.20 14.97 2.58
CA CYS A 271 4.56 13.87 3.44
C CYS A 271 3.43 12.85 3.52
N ILE A 272 3.78 11.56 3.54
CA ILE A 272 2.85 10.46 3.73
C ILE A 272 3.38 9.60 4.88
N TYR A 273 2.59 9.47 5.93
CA TYR A 273 2.92 8.59 7.04
C TYR A 273 2.02 7.36 7.00
N VAL A 274 2.61 6.20 6.76
CA VAL A 274 1.90 4.92 6.69
C VAL A 274 2.10 4.16 7.99
N ALA A 275 1.07 4.13 8.82
CA ALA A 275 1.04 3.39 10.09
C ALA A 275 0.57 1.95 9.83
N ILE A 276 1.44 0.96 10.07
CA ILE A 276 1.18 -0.44 9.79
C ILE A 276 1.18 -1.23 11.10
N GLY A 277 0.05 -1.81 11.48
CA GLY A 277 -0.08 -2.63 12.68
C GLY A 277 0.25 -1.88 13.98
N GLN A 278 0.10 -0.56 14.00
CA GLN A 278 0.30 0.27 15.18
C GLN A 278 -0.98 0.37 16.02
N LYS A 279 -0.85 0.68 17.31
CA LYS A 279 -2.01 0.95 18.14
C LYS A 279 -2.72 2.22 17.66
N ALA A 280 -4.04 2.19 17.53
CA ALA A 280 -4.83 3.34 17.12
C ALA A 280 -4.57 4.59 17.98
N SER A 281 -4.38 4.41 19.29
CA SER A 281 -4.00 5.50 20.21
C SER A 281 -2.66 6.17 19.87
N SER A 282 -1.68 5.38 19.40
CA SER A 282 -0.38 5.93 18.99
C SER A 282 -0.50 6.73 17.70
N VAL A 283 -1.29 6.24 16.74
CA VAL A 283 -1.55 6.95 15.48
C VAL A 283 -2.29 8.27 15.75
N ALA A 284 -3.28 8.25 16.66
CA ALA A 284 -4.01 9.45 17.07
C ALA A 284 -3.07 10.50 17.72
N GLN A 285 -2.14 10.06 18.57
CA GLN A 285 -1.13 10.95 19.17
C GLN A 285 -0.21 11.56 18.11
N ILE A 286 0.22 10.79 17.11
CA ILE A 286 1.04 11.29 16.00
C ILE A 286 0.25 12.31 15.18
N ALA A 287 -1.00 12.01 14.81
CA ALA A 287 -1.86 12.93 14.08
C ALA A 287 -2.05 14.25 14.83
N GLU A 288 -2.28 14.19 16.14
CA GLU A 288 -2.43 15.38 16.98
C GLU A 288 -1.12 16.18 17.10
N MET A 289 0.01 15.51 17.23
CA MET A 289 1.33 16.14 17.24
C MET A 289 1.59 16.87 15.91
N LEU A 290 1.35 16.23 14.77
CA LEU A 290 1.50 16.84 13.45
C LEU A 290 0.54 18.03 13.27
N ARG A 291 -0.69 17.92 13.76
CA ARG A 291 -1.68 19.01 13.72
C ARG A 291 -1.22 20.20 14.57
N LYS A 292 -0.77 19.96 15.78
CA LYS A 292 -0.27 21.01 16.71
C LYS A 292 0.90 21.80 16.12
N HIS A 293 1.78 21.15 15.36
CA HIS A 293 2.92 21.82 14.70
C HIS A 293 2.59 22.36 13.30
N GLY A 294 1.33 22.20 12.83
CA GLY A 294 0.89 22.65 11.52
C GLY A 294 1.39 21.79 10.36
N ALA A 295 1.91 20.58 10.64
CA ALA A 295 2.44 19.69 9.64
C ALA A 295 1.35 18.93 8.86
N MET A 296 0.13 18.81 9.39
CA MET A 296 -0.99 18.23 8.65
C MET A 296 -1.31 18.99 7.37
N ALA A 297 -0.96 20.27 7.25
CA ALA A 297 -1.17 21.05 6.03
C ALA A 297 -0.44 20.49 4.78
N TYR A 298 0.53 19.61 4.96
CA TYR A 298 1.27 18.95 3.89
C TYR A 298 1.47 17.44 4.13
N THR A 299 0.73 16.86 5.07
CA THR A 299 0.86 15.44 5.45
C THR A 299 -0.43 14.68 5.27
N ILE A 300 -0.33 13.45 4.77
CA ILE A 300 -1.40 12.46 4.67
C ILE A 300 -1.03 11.29 5.60
N ILE A 301 -1.98 10.80 6.38
CA ILE A 301 -1.78 9.61 7.21
C ILE A 301 -2.60 8.46 6.63
N VAL A 302 -1.93 7.35 6.33
CA VAL A 302 -2.59 6.08 5.94
C VAL A 302 -2.47 5.14 7.14
N CYS A 303 -3.58 4.67 7.65
CA CYS A 303 -3.62 3.87 8.86
C CYS A 303 -4.18 2.46 8.59
N ALA A 304 -3.41 1.45 8.98
CA ALA A 304 -3.89 0.09 9.18
C ALA A 304 -3.50 -0.33 10.60
N SER A 305 -4.43 -0.18 11.52
CA SER A 305 -4.18 -0.38 12.96
C SER A 305 -3.93 -1.85 13.30
N ALA A 306 -3.38 -2.11 14.49
CA ALA A 306 -3.14 -3.47 14.99
C ALA A 306 -4.44 -4.29 15.21
N GLY A 307 -5.58 -3.63 15.33
CA GLY A 307 -6.89 -4.27 15.46
C GLY A 307 -7.53 -4.63 14.11
N GLU A 308 -6.95 -4.19 13.00
CA GLU A 308 -7.45 -4.49 11.67
C GLU A 308 -6.90 -5.80 11.12
N SER A 309 -7.57 -6.34 10.09
CA SER A 309 -7.18 -7.60 9.46
C SER A 309 -5.76 -7.55 8.87
N ALA A 310 -5.11 -8.70 8.76
CA ALA A 310 -3.83 -8.83 8.09
C ALA A 310 -3.88 -8.33 6.63
N SER A 311 -5.05 -8.44 5.97
CA SER A 311 -5.28 -7.94 4.62
C SER A 311 -5.14 -6.42 4.53
N MET A 312 -5.69 -5.67 5.50
CA MET A 312 -5.57 -4.21 5.57
C MET A 312 -4.13 -3.78 5.83
N GLN A 313 -3.44 -4.47 6.76
CA GLN A 313 -2.03 -4.21 7.04
C GLN A 313 -1.13 -4.52 5.84
N TYR A 314 -1.48 -5.54 5.05
CA TYR A 314 -0.76 -5.92 3.82
C TYR A 314 -0.86 -4.84 2.73
N ILE A 315 -2.06 -4.29 2.49
CA ILE A 315 -2.25 -3.33 1.40
C ILE A 315 -1.85 -1.90 1.76
N ALA A 316 -1.82 -1.53 3.05
CA ALA A 316 -1.57 -0.16 3.51
C ALA A 316 -0.30 0.49 2.92
N PRO A 317 0.89 -0.15 2.90
CA PRO A 317 2.08 0.47 2.33
C PRO A 317 1.97 0.65 0.81
N TYR A 318 1.31 -0.24 0.10
CA TYR A 318 1.06 -0.10 -1.34
C TYR A 318 0.06 1.03 -1.63
N ALA A 319 -0.97 1.18 -0.81
CA ALA A 319 -1.91 2.29 -0.89
C ALA A 319 -1.18 3.63 -0.68
N GLY A 320 -0.34 3.73 0.36
CA GLY A 320 0.51 4.88 0.60
C GLY A 320 1.44 5.21 -0.56
N ALA A 321 2.09 4.18 -1.15
CA ALA A 321 2.93 4.35 -2.34
C ALA A 321 2.13 4.89 -3.53
N SER A 322 0.90 4.40 -3.76
CA SER A 322 0.05 4.86 -4.87
C SER A 322 -0.42 6.30 -4.70
N ILE A 323 -0.68 6.74 -3.46
CA ILE A 323 -0.94 8.14 -3.14
C ILE A 323 0.33 8.97 -3.43
N GLY A 324 1.50 8.49 -3.00
CA GLY A 324 2.78 9.17 -3.25
C GLY A 324 3.09 9.32 -4.74
N GLU A 325 2.87 8.27 -5.52
CA GLU A 325 3.06 8.30 -6.97
C GLU A 325 2.12 9.31 -7.68
N TYR A 326 0.91 9.51 -7.17
CA TYR A 326 0.01 10.50 -7.73
C TYR A 326 0.63 11.90 -7.68
N PHE A 327 1.21 12.29 -6.55
CA PHE A 327 1.89 13.58 -6.40
C PHE A 327 3.25 13.61 -7.13
N MET A 328 4.03 12.54 -7.07
CA MET A 328 5.31 12.42 -7.78
C MET A 328 5.12 12.59 -9.30
N ASN A 329 4.09 11.99 -9.88
CA ASN A 329 3.76 12.15 -11.31
C ASN A 329 3.21 13.55 -11.67
N LYS A 330 2.80 14.35 -10.69
CA LYS A 330 2.48 15.78 -10.85
C LYS A 330 3.72 16.69 -10.71
N GLY A 331 4.93 16.12 -10.65
CA GLY A 331 6.17 16.86 -10.49
C GLY A 331 6.42 17.34 -9.06
N LYS A 332 5.72 16.80 -8.05
CA LYS A 332 5.93 17.14 -6.64
C LYS A 332 6.98 16.22 -6.00
N ASP A 333 7.63 16.73 -4.96
CA ASP A 333 8.49 15.93 -4.10
C ASP A 333 7.68 15.34 -2.96
N VAL A 334 7.85 14.04 -2.74
CA VAL A 334 7.11 13.27 -1.73
C VAL A 334 8.09 12.62 -0.75
N LEU A 335 7.79 12.69 0.53
CA LEU A 335 8.41 11.90 1.58
C LEU A 335 7.40 10.87 2.07
N ILE A 336 7.71 9.58 1.96
CA ILE A 336 6.88 8.51 2.48
C ILE A 336 7.60 7.75 3.59
N VAL A 337 6.93 7.60 4.72
CA VAL A 337 7.39 6.82 5.88
C VAL A 337 6.55 5.58 6.01
N TYR A 338 7.17 4.42 6.14
CA TYR A 338 6.50 3.13 6.42
C TYR A 338 6.82 2.68 7.84
N ASP A 339 5.90 2.84 8.77
CA ASP A 339 6.10 2.52 10.19
C ASP A 339 5.13 1.42 10.66
N ASP A 340 5.50 0.12 10.66
CA ASP A 340 6.79 -0.44 10.24
C ASP A 340 6.61 -1.60 9.23
N LEU A 341 7.62 -1.84 8.41
CA LEU A 341 7.61 -2.93 7.43
C LEU A 341 7.84 -4.31 8.08
N SER A 342 8.33 -4.39 9.32
CA SER A 342 8.39 -5.68 10.05
C SER A 342 6.99 -6.24 10.27
N LYS A 343 6.02 -5.40 10.64
CA LYS A 343 4.61 -5.80 10.80
C LYS A 343 3.95 -6.09 9.46
N HIS A 344 4.31 -5.35 8.41
CA HIS A 344 3.88 -5.66 7.05
C HIS A 344 4.30 -7.08 6.63
N ALA A 345 5.57 -7.45 6.87
CA ALA A 345 6.06 -8.79 6.59
C ALA A 345 5.33 -9.87 7.43
N ILE A 346 5.03 -9.58 8.70
CA ILE A 346 4.27 -10.49 9.58
C ILE A 346 2.85 -10.69 9.04
N ALA A 347 2.16 -9.62 8.62
CA ALA A 347 0.84 -9.70 8.02
C ALA A 347 0.87 -10.55 6.73
N TYR A 348 1.84 -10.34 5.86
CA TYR A 348 2.03 -11.13 4.65
C TYR A 348 2.32 -12.60 4.93
N ARG A 349 3.15 -12.89 5.97
CA ARG A 349 3.40 -14.27 6.43
C ARG A 349 2.10 -14.94 6.87
N ALA A 350 1.29 -14.26 7.69
CA ALA A 350 0.01 -14.78 8.14
C ALA A 350 -0.91 -15.12 6.95
N LEU A 351 -1.11 -14.18 6.02
CA LEU A 351 -1.93 -14.40 4.83
C LEU A 351 -1.40 -15.56 3.96
N SER A 352 -0.08 -15.64 3.79
CA SER A 352 0.54 -16.70 2.98
C SER A 352 0.36 -18.09 3.59
N LEU A 353 0.48 -18.21 4.92
CA LEU A 353 0.24 -19.46 5.63
C LEU A 353 -1.24 -19.88 5.55
N LEU A 354 -2.17 -18.94 5.69
CA LEU A 354 -3.61 -19.18 5.56
C LEU A 354 -3.99 -19.59 4.12
N LEU A 355 -3.33 -19.05 3.10
CA LEU A 355 -3.46 -19.49 1.70
C LEU A 355 -2.75 -20.82 1.42
N GLY A 356 -2.14 -21.47 2.42
CA GLY A 356 -1.47 -22.76 2.26
C GLY A 356 -0.17 -22.69 1.45
N ARG A 357 0.48 -21.52 1.34
CA ARG A 357 1.81 -21.39 0.73
C ARG A 357 2.88 -22.00 1.63
N SER A 358 3.83 -22.71 1.04
CA SER A 358 4.91 -23.36 1.79
C SER A 358 5.79 -22.33 2.49
N PRO A 359 6.01 -22.45 3.82
CA PRO A 359 6.88 -21.55 4.56
C PRO A 359 8.36 -21.79 4.24
N GLY A 360 9.13 -20.72 4.19
CA GLY A 360 10.59 -20.71 4.10
C GLY A 360 11.26 -20.36 5.43
N ARG A 361 12.38 -19.62 5.37
CA ARG A 361 13.14 -19.16 6.53
C ARG A 361 12.25 -18.31 7.46
N GLU A 362 12.28 -18.58 8.75
CA GLU A 362 11.47 -17.91 9.79
C GLU A 362 9.96 -17.93 9.50
N ALA A 363 9.52 -19.00 8.80
CA ALA A 363 8.15 -19.20 8.33
C ALA A 363 7.62 -18.11 7.35
N TYR A 364 8.49 -17.26 6.81
CA TYR A 364 8.11 -16.34 5.75
C TYR A 364 7.97 -17.08 4.40
N PRO A 365 7.07 -16.65 3.51
CA PRO A 365 6.99 -17.20 2.16
C PRO A 365 8.25 -16.84 1.35
N GLY A 366 8.58 -17.64 0.33
CA GLY A 366 9.81 -17.48 -0.45
C GLY A 366 9.90 -16.15 -1.21
N ASP A 367 8.79 -15.48 -1.43
CA ASP A 367 8.67 -14.21 -2.15
C ASP A 367 8.65 -12.96 -1.25
N VAL A 368 8.96 -13.08 0.05
CA VAL A 368 8.96 -11.93 0.98
C VAL A 368 10.00 -10.86 0.60
N PHE A 369 11.11 -11.23 -0.02
CA PHE A 369 12.04 -10.25 -0.59
C PHE A 369 11.36 -9.41 -1.67
N TYR A 370 10.62 -10.05 -2.56
CA TYR A 370 9.89 -9.38 -3.63
C TYR A 370 8.76 -8.49 -3.09
N LEU A 371 8.15 -8.85 -1.96
CA LEU A 371 7.16 -8.03 -1.26
C LEU A 371 7.68 -6.60 -1.00
N HIS A 372 8.83 -6.48 -0.36
CA HIS A 372 9.42 -5.17 -0.02
C HIS A 372 10.13 -4.53 -1.22
N SER A 373 10.80 -5.30 -2.08
CA SER A 373 11.51 -4.74 -3.24
C SER A 373 10.55 -4.07 -4.23
N ARG A 374 9.41 -4.72 -4.58
CA ARG A 374 8.42 -4.12 -5.48
C ARG A 374 7.73 -2.88 -4.90
N LEU A 375 7.68 -2.75 -3.56
CA LEU A 375 7.19 -1.55 -2.89
C LEU A 375 8.23 -0.42 -2.92
N LEU A 376 9.45 -0.72 -2.45
CA LEU A 376 10.49 0.29 -2.24
C LEU A 376 11.12 0.78 -3.55
N GLU A 377 11.17 -0.06 -4.60
CA GLU A 377 11.63 0.35 -5.93
C GLU A 377 10.74 1.41 -6.60
N ARG A 378 9.52 1.61 -6.13
CA ARG A 378 8.63 2.69 -6.58
C ARG A 378 9.11 4.07 -6.13
N ALA A 379 9.89 4.13 -5.04
CA ALA A 379 10.55 5.34 -4.60
C ALA A 379 11.74 5.65 -5.53
N ALA A 380 11.68 6.80 -6.18
CA ALA A 380 12.69 7.23 -7.15
C ALA A 380 12.62 8.75 -7.37
N ARG A 381 13.61 9.28 -8.05
CA ARG A 381 13.55 10.60 -8.65
C ARG A 381 13.29 10.47 -10.14
N LEU A 382 12.20 11.03 -10.61
CA LEU A 382 11.81 10.97 -12.01
C LEU A 382 12.63 11.95 -12.87
N SER A 383 12.86 11.55 -14.10
CA SER A 383 13.51 12.43 -15.11
C SER A 383 12.61 13.63 -15.42
N ASP A 384 13.20 14.71 -15.95
CA ASP A 384 12.47 15.92 -16.31
C ASP A 384 11.39 15.65 -17.38
N ALA A 385 11.63 14.68 -18.26
CA ALA A 385 10.65 14.22 -19.25
C ALA A 385 9.38 13.60 -18.60
N ARG A 386 9.52 13.11 -17.35
CA ARG A 386 8.41 12.55 -16.54
C ARG A 386 7.89 13.55 -15.50
N GLY A 387 8.30 14.83 -15.58
CA GLY A 387 7.87 15.90 -14.68
C GLY A 387 8.79 16.19 -13.50
N GLY A 388 9.92 15.48 -13.36
CA GLY A 388 10.98 15.80 -12.39
C GLY A 388 10.65 15.57 -10.91
N GLY A 389 9.48 15.04 -10.59
CA GLY A 389 9.06 14.75 -9.21
C GLY A 389 9.87 13.64 -8.55
N SER A 390 9.83 13.57 -7.23
CA SER A 390 10.53 12.52 -6.48
C SER A 390 9.66 11.91 -5.38
N MET A 391 9.95 10.65 -5.03
CA MET A 391 9.41 10.00 -3.84
C MET A 391 10.56 9.41 -3.04
N THR A 392 10.80 9.96 -1.85
CA THR A 392 11.82 9.53 -0.89
C THR A 392 11.17 8.60 0.11
N ALA A 393 11.70 7.39 0.29
CA ALA A 393 11.13 6.40 1.22
C ALA A 393 11.99 6.27 2.48
N LEU A 394 11.35 6.33 3.64
CA LEU A 394 11.91 6.02 4.95
C LEU A 394 11.19 4.78 5.51
N PRO A 395 11.56 3.56 5.08
CA PRO A 395 11.07 2.35 5.72
C PRO A 395 11.65 2.21 7.13
N ILE A 396 10.83 1.75 8.06
CA ILE A 396 11.23 1.43 9.42
C ILE A 396 11.19 -0.08 9.60
N ILE A 397 12.28 -0.64 10.12
CA ILE A 397 12.40 -2.06 10.50
C ILE A 397 12.73 -2.16 11.99
N GLU A 398 12.06 -3.07 12.66
CA GLU A 398 12.31 -3.41 14.05
C GLU A 398 13.23 -4.63 14.15
N THR A 399 14.33 -4.49 14.87
CA THR A 399 15.20 -5.60 15.24
C THR A 399 14.88 -6.13 16.64
N GLN A 400 15.39 -7.31 16.95
CA GLN A 400 15.36 -7.90 18.29
C GLN A 400 16.80 -8.08 18.77
N ALA A 401 17.13 -7.48 19.92
CA ALA A 401 18.47 -7.52 20.50
C ALA A 401 19.60 -7.08 19.53
N GLY A 402 19.32 -6.11 18.69
CA GLY A 402 20.29 -5.60 17.69
C GLY A 402 20.62 -6.56 16.55
N ASP A 403 19.88 -7.65 16.37
CA ASP A 403 20.18 -8.65 15.32
C ASP A 403 19.77 -8.13 13.93
N ILE A 404 20.75 -7.63 13.19
CA ILE A 404 20.60 -7.21 11.79
C ILE A 404 20.75 -8.38 10.80
N SER A 405 21.12 -9.58 11.28
CA SER A 405 21.28 -10.77 10.44
C SER A 405 19.99 -11.58 10.28
N ALA A 406 18.93 -11.20 10.98
CA ALA A 406 17.59 -11.75 10.81
C ALA A 406 17.08 -11.56 9.37
N TYR A 407 16.08 -12.36 8.98
CA TYR A 407 15.69 -12.46 7.56
C TYR A 407 15.16 -11.15 6.98
N ILE A 408 14.22 -10.49 7.65
CA ILE A 408 13.63 -9.24 7.16
C ILE A 408 14.66 -8.08 7.18
N PRO A 409 15.40 -7.81 8.27
CA PRO A 409 16.47 -6.81 8.27
C PRO A 409 17.46 -6.95 7.12
N THR A 410 17.96 -8.16 6.88
CA THR A 410 18.93 -8.44 5.80
C THR A 410 18.36 -8.11 4.42
N ASN A 411 17.10 -8.46 4.18
CA ASN A 411 16.42 -8.16 2.92
C ASN A 411 16.31 -6.65 2.70
N ASP A 412 15.83 -5.91 3.69
CA ASP A 412 15.58 -4.47 3.55
C ASP A 412 16.87 -3.64 3.47
N ILE A 413 17.93 -4.04 4.17
CA ILE A 413 19.28 -3.46 3.99
C ILE A 413 19.76 -3.63 2.55
N SER A 414 19.45 -4.76 1.91
CA SER A 414 19.86 -5.03 0.52
C SER A 414 19.05 -4.24 -0.50
N ILE A 415 17.75 -3.99 -0.23
CA ILE A 415 16.84 -3.27 -1.13
C ILE A 415 17.07 -1.76 -1.07
N THR A 416 17.45 -1.22 0.09
CA THR A 416 17.57 0.22 0.32
C THR A 416 18.93 0.79 -0.11
N ASP A 417 18.98 2.10 -0.28
CA ASP A 417 20.17 2.84 -0.68
C ASP A 417 21.03 3.25 0.52
N GLY A 418 20.76 2.72 1.68
CA GLY A 418 21.46 2.95 2.93
C GLY A 418 20.58 2.65 4.13
N GLN A 419 21.18 2.74 5.31
CA GLN A 419 20.49 2.51 6.59
C GLN A 419 20.99 3.43 7.68
N ILE A 420 20.09 3.89 8.54
CA ILE A 420 20.35 4.55 9.81
C ILE A 420 20.09 3.52 10.91
N PHE A 421 21.16 3.02 11.51
CA PHE A 421 21.08 2.02 12.57
C PHE A 421 21.03 2.72 13.94
N LEU A 422 19.97 2.42 14.70
CA LEU A 422 19.77 2.90 16.07
C LEU A 422 20.10 1.82 17.09
N GLU A 423 21.02 2.13 17.99
CA GLU A 423 21.55 1.20 18.97
C GLU A 423 20.96 1.44 20.35
N THR A 424 20.51 0.37 21.01
CA THR A 424 19.85 0.44 22.32
C THR A 424 20.82 0.94 23.40
N ASP A 425 22.10 0.50 23.36
CA ASP A 425 23.09 0.91 24.35
C ASP A 425 23.38 2.42 24.30
N LEU A 426 23.45 2.98 23.07
CA LEU A 426 23.60 4.44 22.89
C LEU A 426 22.38 5.20 23.43
N PHE A 427 21.18 4.68 23.18
CA PHE A 427 19.94 5.30 23.64
C PHE A 427 19.88 5.31 25.19
N ASN A 428 20.24 4.20 25.82
CA ASN A 428 20.28 4.04 27.28
C ASN A 428 21.40 4.89 27.91
N ALA A 429 22.53 5.06 27.20
CA ALA A 429 23.61 5.96 27.61
C ALA A 429 23.26 7.46 27.45
N GLY A 430 22.04 7.78 26.97
CA GLY A 430 21.56 9.16 26.81
C GLY A 430 21.99 9.82 25.50
N VAL A 431 22.62 9.12 24.56
CA VAL A 431 22.95 9.62 23.23
C VAL A 431 21.70 9.60 22.35
N ARG A 432 21.16 10.78 22.03
CA ARG A 432 19.93 10.92 21.24
C ARG A 432 20.10 11.96 20.14
N PRO A 433 19.88 11.56 18.85
CA PRO A 433 19.49 10.23 18.39
C PRO A 433 20.59 9.19 18.57
N ALA A 434 20.19 7.97 18.84
CA ALA A 434 21.09 6.84 19.14
C ALA A 434 21.72 6.21 17.87
N VAL A 435 22.17 7.06 16.95
CA VAL A 435 22.70 6.64 15.64
C VAL A 435 24.08 5.99 15.79
N ASN A 436 24.19 4.74 15.38
CA ASN A 436 25.48 4.05 15.32
C ASN A 436 26.23 4.49 14.04
N VAL A 437 27.33 5.23 14.21
CA VAL A 437 28.11 5.82 13.11
C VAL A 437 28.84 4.75 12.27
N GLY A 438 29.20 3.61 12.87
CA GLY A 438 29.90 2.51 12.20
C GLY A 438 28.99 1.70 11.27
N LEU A 439 27.75 1.42 11.70
CA LEU A 439 26.81 0.58 10.99
C LEU A 439 25.87 1.37 10.06
N SER A 440 25.75 2.69 10.25
CA SER A 440 24.92 3.53 9.40
C SER A 440 25.66 3.92 8.12
N VAL A 441 24.95 3.90 7.00
CA VAL A 441 25.48 4.17 5.66
C VAL A 441 24.43 4.89 4.82
N SER A 442 24.84 5.93 4.07
CA SER A 442 24.07 6.45 2.93
C SER A 442 24.88 6.26 1.66
N ARG A 443 24.34 5.51 0.69
CA ARG A 443 25.03 5.27 -0.60
C ARG A 443 25.02 6.48 -1.52
N VAL A 444 24.05 7.38 -1.37
CA VAL A 444 24.00 8.67 -2.08
C VAL A 444 25.04 9.63 -1.51
N GLY A 445 25.14 9.70 -0.19
CA GLY A 445 26.17 10.41 0.53
C GLY A 445 26.31 11.89 0.12
N GLY A 446 27.53 12.34 -0.08
CA GLY A 446 27.84 13.75 -0.39
C GLY A 446 27.30 14.29 -1.72
N ALA A 447 26.69 13.46 -2.58
CA ALA A 447 25.98 13.92 -3.76
C ALA A 447 24.69 14.68 -3.39
N ALA A 448 24.07 14.30 -2.27
CA ALA A 448 22.87 14.92 -1.73
C ALA A 448 23.16 15.88 -0.55
N GLN A 449 24.34 16.50 -0.50
CA GLN A 449 24.70 17.49 0.53
C GLN A 449 24.89 18.89 -0.06
N LEU A 450 24.53 19.88 0.72
CA LEU A 450 24.91 21.28 0.45
C LEU A 450 26.44 21.40 0.54
N GLY A 451 27.06 22.17 -0.36
CA GLY A 451 28.51 22.32 -0.45
C GLY A 451 29.19 22.71 0.88
N ALA A 452 28.58 23.63 1.64
CA ALA A 452 29.06 24.05 2.95
C ALA A 452 29.05 22.90 3.98
N VAL A 453 27.97 22.12 4.04
CA VAL A 453 27.86 20.96 4.95
C VAL A 453 28.89 19.90 4.58
N LYS A 454 29.07 19.62 3.29
CA LYS A 454 30.06 18.65 2.79
C LYS A 454 31.48 19.01 3.21
N GLN A 455 31.87 20.31 3.14
CA GLN A 455 33.19 20.76 3.54
C GLN A 455 33.46 20.56 5.05
N VAL A 456 32.50 20.88 5.88
CA VAL A 456 32.65 20.80 7.34
C VAL A 456 32.51 19.36 7.86
N ALA A 457 31.50 18.61 7.36
CA ALA A 457 31.16 17.29 7.88
C ALA A 457 31.98 16.15 7.28
N GLY A 458 32.72 16.37 6.20
CA GLY A 458 33.43 15.31 5.49
C GLY A 458 34.40 14.47 6.33
N ARG A 459 34.97 15.05 7.39
CA ARG A 459 35.88 14.35 8.33
C ARG A 459 35.19 13.85 9.61
N LEU A 460 34.00 14.34 9.89
CA LEU A 460 33.30 14.10 11.16
C LEU A 460 33.04 12.61 11.43
N ARG A 461 32.60 11.88 10.40
CA ARG A 461 32.34 10.44 10.50
C ARG A 461 33.60 9.65 10.89
N MET A 462 34.71 9.95 10.25
CA MET A 462 36.00 9.27 10.55
C MET A 462 36.50 9.61 11.95
N GLN A 463 36.38 10.88 12.37
CA GLN A 463 36.78 11.32 13.72
C GLN A 463 35.93 10.67 14.81
N LEU A 464 34.61 10.53 14.60
CA LEU A 464 33.73 9.86 15.55
C LEU A 464 33.99 8.33 15.61
N ALA A 465 34.31 7.70 14.48
CA ALA A 465 34.71 6.28 14.47
C ALA A 465 36.00 6.06 15.27
N GLN A 466 37.03 6.89 15.02
CA GLN A 466 38.28 6.86 15.78
C GLN A 466 38.05 7.12 17.29
N TYR A 467 37.22 8.10 17.62
CA TYR A 467 36.88 8.37 19.02
C TYR A 467 36.27 7.13 19.71
N ARG A 468 35.34 6.43 19.06
CA ARG A 468 34.71 5.22 19.65
C ARG A 468 35.70 4.08 19.88
N GLU A 469 36.60 3.86 18.94
CA GLU A 469 37.68 2.88 19.15
C GLU A 469 38.55 3.27 20.36
N LEU A 470 38.98 4.53 20.43
CA LEU A 470 39.83 5.00 21.50
C LEU A 470 39.12 5.09 22.85
N ALA A 471 37.83 5.42 22.87
CA ALA A 471 37.04 5.43 24.10
C ALA A 471 36.90 4.05 24.75
N ALA A 472 36.81 2.99 23.96
CA ALA A 472 36.84 1.62 24.45
C ALA A 472 38.17 1.29 25.15
N PHE A 473 39.32 1.73 24.61
CA PHE A 473 40.63 1.56 25.23
C PHE A 473 40.83 2.41 26.47
N SER A 474 40.27 3.63 26.52
CA SER A 474 40.41 4.55 27.67
C SER A 474 39.70 4.02 28.92
N GLN A 475 38.67 3.20 28.78
CA GLN A 475 37.97 2.56 29.89
C GLN A 475 38.82 1.48 30.59
N PHE A 476 39.86 0.98 29.91
CA PHE A 476 40.80 0.01 30.48
C PHE A 476 42.03 0.62 31.15
N GLY A 477 42.03 1.94 31.39
CA GLY A 477 43.07 2.61 32.20
C GLY A 477 44.44 2.72 31.53
N MET A 478 44.55 2.58 30.22
CA MET A 478 45.80 2.81 29.48
C MET A 478 46.10 4.32 29.34
N GLU A 479 47.34 4.76 29.57
CA GLU A 479 47.75 6.12 29.29
C GLU A 479 47.61 6.44 27.78
N LEU A 480 46.75 7.37 27.46
CA LEU A 480 46.53 7.83 26.09
C LEU A 480 47.71 8.76 25.68
N ASP A 481 48.21 8.57 24.48
CA ASP A 481 49.18 9.51 23.89
C ASP A 481 48.51 10.88 23.63
N ARG A 482 49.37 11.90 23.38
CA ARG A 482 48.91 13.30 23.28
C ARG A 482 47.89 13.49 22.12
N ALA A 483 48.12 12.87 20.97
CA ALA A 483 47.26 12.96 19.80
C ALA A 483 45.89 12.33 20.03
N THR A 484 45.85 11.19 20.75
CA THR A 484 44.66 10.47 21.13
C THR A 484 43.87 11.27 22.18
N ARG A 485 44.55 11.90 23.13
CA ARG A 485 43.94 12.78 24.15
C ARG A 485 43.29 14.02 23.52
N ASP A 486 43.96 14.63 22.55
CA ASP A 486 43.41 15.79 21.84
C ASP A 486 42.18 15.41 21.01
N THR A 487 42.18 14.23 20.37
CA THR A 487 41.02 13.72 19.61
C THR A 487 39.82 13.43 20.54
N VAL A 488 40.07 12.83 21.72
CA VAL A 488 39.02 12.56 22.72
C VAL A 488 38.45 13.85 23.28
N SER A 489 39.31 14.84 23.61
CA SER A 489 38.90 16.13 24.13
C SER A 489 38.08 16.93 23.13
N TYR A 490 38.49 16.97 21.85
CA TYR A 490 37.80 17.69 20.79
C TYR A 490 36.41 17.12 20.48
N THR A 491 36.28 15.79 20.45
CA THR A 491 34.99 15.14 20.21
C THR A 491 34.07 15.21 21.41
N HIS A 492 34.59 15.23 22.64
CA HIS A 492 33.79 15.43 23.85
C HIS A 492 33.18 16.84 23.90
N LEU A 493 33.95 17.86 23.53
CA LEU A 493 33.47 19.25 23.41
C LEU A 493 32.35 19.37 22.37
N ARG A 494 32.51 18.78 21.19
CA ARG A 494 31.47 18.79 20.15
C ARG A 494 30.21 18.01 20.51
N ALA A 495 30.32 16.90 21.23
CA ALA A 495 29.16 16.14 21.72
C ALA A 495 28.33 16.92 22.75
N HIS A 496 28.96 17.87 23.47
CA HIS A 496 28.27 18.77 24.38
C HIS A 496 27.61 19.96 23.68
N GLU A 497 28.18 20.45 22.58
CA GLU A 497 27.59 21.54 21.78
C GLU A 497 26.35 21.09 20.99
N THR A 498 26.18 19.81 20.71
CA THR A 498 24.99 19.24 20.05
C THR A 498 23.85 18.93 21.00
N LYS A 499 24.00 19.16 22.31
CA LYS A 499 22.94 19.01 23.34
C LYS A 499 22.17 20.29 23.64
N ALA A 500 22.51 21.41 23.01
CA ALA A 500 21.84 22.72 23.18
C ALA A 500 20.76 22.97 22.13
#